data_fbb8db8b2096020ac3412982786269f2
#
_entry.id   fbb8db8b2096020ac3412982786269f2
#
_cell.length_a   1.000
_cell.length_b   1.000
_cell.length_c   1.000
_cell.angle_alpha   90.00
_cell.angle_beta   90.00
_cell.angle_gamma   90.00
#
_symmetry.space_group_name_H-M   'P 1'
#
loop_
_entity.id
_entity.type
_entity.pdbx_description
1 polymer ?
#
loop_
_entity_poly.entity_id
_entity_poly.type
_entity_poly.pdbx_seq_one_letter_code
_entity_poly.pdbx_strand_id
1 'polypeptide(L)'
;ALMGMRPVAEMQFADFVSCAWDHLVTVAAKQRYRTGTPIPIVLRLPSGGGFSGGPFHSQNPESSFAHIPGLKVVCPATPEDAKGLLATAIEDPNPVLYFEHKHLYRRIKGEVPDDRYTTPFGKARVHRQGDDVTVVTWGAMVYTADEAAARLADEGVSVEVLDLGTLVPWDREAVLESVTRCSKVLVLHEDTKTGGFGGEIAATIAEEAFEQLDAPVRRVAGPDGP
;
A
#
# COMPACT_ATOMS: atom_id res chain seq x y z
N ALA A 1 -18.33 -16.44 0.93
CA ALA A 1 -18.86 -15.07 0.75
C ALA A 1 -20.27 -15.09 0.15
N LEU A 2 -20.50 -15.75 -0.97
CA LEU A 2 -21.83 -15.78 -1.67
C LEU A 2 -23.00 -16.28 -0.80
N MET A 3 -22.73 -17.06 0.25
CA MET A 3 -23.73 -17.58 1.17
C MET A 3 -23.88 -16.73 2.44
N GLY A 4 -23.44 -15.47 2.41
CA GLY A 4 -23.62 -14.50 3.51
C GLY A 4 -22.53 -14.49 4.56
N MET A 5 -21.51 -15.35 4.47
CA MET A 5 -20.34 -15.28 5.34
C MET A 5 -19.34 -14.21 4.91
N ARG A 6 -18.55 -13.70 5.84
CA ARG A 6 -17.41 -12.81 5.61
C ARG A 6 -16.10 -13.56 5.89
N PRO A 7 -15.62 -14.38 4.96
CA PRO A 7 -14.43 -15.16 5.19
C PRO A 7 -13.18 -14.26 5.19
N VAL A 8 -12.30 -14.53 6.16
CA VAL A 8 -10.94 -14.03 6.19
C VAL A 8 -10.03 -15.23 5.92
N ALA A 9 -9.48 -15.29 4.72
CA ALA A 9 -8.57 -16.35 4.31
C ALA A 9 -7.13 -15.84 4.33
N GLU A 10 -6.16 -16.72 4.46
CA GLU A 10 -4.74 -16.39 4.38
C GLU A 10 -4.05 -17.25 3.33
N MET A 11 -3.22 -16.63 2.53
CA MET A 11 -2.36 -17.29 1.55
C MET A 11 -0.91 -17.20 2.03
N GLN A 12 -0.30 -18.30 2.36
CA GLN A 12 1.10 -18.36 2.80
C GLN A 12 2.02 -18.83 1.66
N PHE A 13 2.64 -17.90 0.87
CA PHE A 13 2.63 -16.45 1.12
C PHE A 13 2.02 -15.72 -0.09
N ALA A 14 2.13 -14.34 -0.13
CA ALA A 14 1.65 -13.54 -1.27
C ALA A 14 2.19 -14.03 -2.62
N ASP A 15 3.39 -14.57 -2.64
CA ASP A 15 4.06 -15.19 -3.80
C ASP A 15 3.20 -16.27 -4.48
N PHE A 16 2.41 -17.00 -3.71
CA PHE A 16 1.56 -18.11 -4.21
C PHE A 16 0.14 -17.68 -4.57
N VAL A 17 -0.17 -16.39 -4.51
CA VAL A 17 -1.51 -15.88 -4.84
C VAL A 17 -1.88 -16.13 -6.31
N SER A 18 -0.89 -16.40 -7.16
CA SER A 18 -1.09 -16.86 -8.54
C SER A 18 -1.97 -18.11 -8.65
N CYS A 19 -1.97 -18.98 -7.64
CA CYS A 19 -2.87 -20.15 -7.59
C CYS A 19 -4.35 -19.78 -7.44
N ALA A 20 -4.66 -18.57 -6.96
CA ALA A 20 -6.03 -18.05 -6.81
C ALA A 20 -6.37 -16.97 -7.85
N TRP A 21 -5.47 -16.70 -8.79
CA TRP A 21 -5.56 -15.60 -9.74
C TRP A 21 -6.90 -15.54 -10.46
N ASP A 22 -7.31 -16.62 -11.11
CA ASP A 22 -8.55 -16.65 -11.89
C ASP A 22 -9.78 -16.36 -11.01
N HIS A 23 -9.84 -16.94 -9.82
CA HIS A 23 -10.95 -16.72 -8.89
C HIS A 23 -11.01 -15.29 -8.38
N LEU A 24 -9.89 -14.65 -8.14
CA LEU A 24 -9.82 -13.27 -7.68
C LEU A 24 -10.15 -12.29 -8.82
N VAL A 25 -9.46 -12.42 -9.95
CA VAL A 25 -9.51 -11.47 -11.05
C VAL A 25 -10.77 -11.64 -11.91
N THR A 26 -11.15 -12.88 -12.20
CA THR A 26 -12.27 -13.17 -13.11
C THR A 26 -13.60 -13.25 -12.37
N VAL A 27 -13.63 -13.79 -11.16
CA VAL A 27 -14.87 -14.00 -10.41
C VAL A 27 -15.07 -12.93 -9.34
N ALA A 28 -14.24 -12.88 -8.31
CA ALA A 28 -14.49 -12.03 -7.15
C ALA A 28 -14.54 -10.53 -7.50
N ALA A 29 -13.59 -10.05 -8.30
CA ALA A 29 -13.51 -8.65 -8.72
C ALA A 29 -14.74 -8.18 -9.51
N LYS A 30 -15.36 -9.06 -10.30
CA LYS A 30 -16.40 -8.70 -11.27
C LYS A 30 -17.81 -9.06 -10.85
N GLN A 31 -17.98 -9.92 -9.84
CA GLN A 31 -19.27 -10.46 -9.44
C GLN A 31 -20.27 -9.36 -9.08
N ARG A 32 -19.86 -8.40 -8.27
CA ARG A 32 -20.75 -7.31 -7.86
C ARG A 32 -21.18 -6.42 -9.03
N TYR A 33 -20.27 -6.11 -9.95
CA TYR A 33 -20.59 -5.34 -11.15
C TYR A 33 -21.59 -6.10 -12.05
N ARG A 34 -21.38 -7.42 -12.19
CA ARG A 34 -22.18 -8.26 -13.07
C ARG A 34 -23.59 -8.54 -12.53
N THR A 35 -23.74 -8.78 -11.24
CA THR A 35 -24.98 -9.32 -10.66
C THR A 35 -25.53 -8.51 -9.48
N GLY A 36 -24.81 -7.47 -9.02
CA GLY A 36 -25.14 -6.75 -7.79
C GLY A 36 -24.74 -7.50 -6.49
N THR A 37 -24.34 -8.77 -6.59
CA THR A 37 -24.04 -9.61 -5.43
C THR A 37 -22.69 -9.25 -4.82
N PRO A 38 -22.60 -8.87 -3.53
CA PRO A 38 -21.34 -8.57 -2.87
C PRO A 38 -20.49 -9.82 -2.66
N ILE A 39 -19.16 -9.64 -2.65
CA ILE A 39 -18.19 -10.69 -2.32
C ILE A 39 -17.31 -10.18 -1.17
N PRO A 40 -17.81 -10.17 0.08
CA PRO A 40 -17.08 -9.69 1.24
C PRO A 40 -16.03 -10.71 1.69
N ILE A 41 -14.95 -10.85 0.94
CA ILE A 41 -13.82 -11.71 1.28
C ILE A 41 -12.58 -10.86 1.57
N VAL A 42 -11.88 -11.17 2.65
CA VAL A 42 -10.55 -10.65 2.92
C VAL A 42 -9.55 -11.76 2.65
N LEU A 43 -8.59 -11.49 1.77
CA LEU A 43 -7.45 -12.38 1.57
C LEU A 43 -6.20 -11.72 2.16
N ARG A 44 -5.72 -12.26 3.28
CA ARG A 44 -4.47 -11.84 3.91
C ARG A 44 -3.30 -12.47 3.18
N LEU A 45 -2.33 -11.63 2.86
CA LEU A 45 -1.21 -11.95 1.98
C LEU A 45 0.10 -11.51 2.65
N PRO A 46 0.71 -12.39 3.49
CA PRO A 46 2.04 -12.10 4.02
C PRO A 46 3.05 -11.92 2.87
N SER A 47 3.59 -10.70 2.72
CA SER A 47 4.41 -10.28 1.59
C SER A 47 5.78 -9.77 2.02
N GLY A 48 6.62 -9.39 1.07
CA GLY A 48 7.86 -8.68 1.27
C GLY A 48 9.06 -9.50 1.67
N GLY A 49 10.23 -8.90 1.48
CA GLY A 49 11.53 -9.48 1.78
C GLY A 49 12.04 -9.19 3.20
N GLY A 50 13.36 -9.17 3.35
CA GLY A 50 14.04 -8.80 4.60
C GLY A 50 14.07 -9.88 5.70
N PHE A 51 13.69 -11.13 5.41
CA PHE A 51 13.70 -12.23 6.36
C PHE A 51 14.43 -13.49 5.83
N SER A 52 15.16 -13.35 4.72
CA SER A 52 15.96 -14.44 4.10
C SER A 52 15.13 -15.61 3.56
N GLY A 53 13.92 -15.36 3.05
CA GLY A 53 13.03 -16.38 2.48
C GLY A 53 13.34 -16.77 1.04
N GLY A 54 14.27 -16.07 0.37
CA GLY A 54 14.60 -16.26 -1.04
C GLY A 54 13.51 -15.76 -1.99
N PRO A 55 13.68 -15.93 -3.32
CA PRO A 55 12.81 -15.33 -4.33
C PRO A 55 11.37 -15.85 -4.31
N PHE A 56 11.13 -17.05 -3.78
CA PHE A 56 9.81 -17.65 -3.70
C PHE A 56 8.98 -17.24 -2.48
N HIS A 57 9.54 -16.39 -1.59
CA HIS A 57 8.88 -15.99 -0.35
C HIS A 57 9.11 -14.52 -0.01
N SER A 58 9.50 -13.69 -0.98
CA SER A 58 9.92 -12.32 -0.71
C SER A 58 9.29 -11.28 -1.64
N GLN A 59 8.27 -11.63 -2.41
CA GLN A 59 7.67 -10.76 -3.39
C GLN A 59 6.63 -9.82 -2.78
N ASN A 60 6.41 -8.69 -3.47
CA ASN A 60 5.35 -7.72 -3.21
C ASN A 60 4.48 -7.56 -4.47
N PRO A 61 3.54 -8.47 -4.74
CA PRO A 61 2.77 -8.46 -5.99
C PRO A 61 1.55 -7.55 -5.98
N GLU A 62 1.48 -6.55 -5.10
CA GLU A 62 0.33 -5.67 -4.93
C GLU A 62 -0.05 -4.90 -6.19
N SER A 63 0.93 -4.49 -7.00
CA SER A 63 0.70 -3.76 -8.25
C SER A 63 -0.11 -4.57 -9.27
N SER A 64 0.09 -5.89 -9.31
CA SER A 64 -0.65 -6.79 -10.19
C SER A 64 -2.15 -6.80 -9.89
N PHE A 65 -2.54 -6.59 -8.64
CA PHE A 65 -3.94 -6.55 -8.20
C PHE A 65 -4.50 -5.13 -8.17
N ALA A 66 -3.67 -4.13 -7.96
CA ALA A 66 -4.06 -2.73 -8.07
C ALA A 66 -4.57 -2.37 -9.47
N HIS A 67 -4.07 -3.06 -10.50
CA HIS A 67 -4.54 -2.94 -11.88
C HIS A 67 -5.96 -3.53 -12.11
N ILE A 68 -6.51 -4.33 -11.19
CA ILE A 68 -7.76 -5.07 -11.40
C ILE A 68 -8.95 -4.32 -10.79
N PRO A 69 -9.81 -3.66 -11.60
CA PRO A 69 -11.01 -3.00 -11.09
C PRO A 69 -11.94 -3.98 -10.37
N GLY A 70 -12.42 -3.58 -9.19
CA GLY A 70 -13.29 -4.37 -8.34
C GLY A 70 -12.60 -5.04 -7.16
N LEU A 71 -11.26 -5.07 -7.13
CA LEU A 71 -10.47 -5.43 -5.96
C LEU A 71 -10.08 -4.19 -5.16
N LYS A 72 -9.91 -4.35 -3.85
CA LYS A 72 -9.26 -3.37 -2.99
C LYS A 72 -7.89 -3.91 -2.56
N VAL A 73 -6.91 -3.02 -2.44
CA VAL A 73 -5.52 -3.38 -2.10
C VAL A 73 -5.07 -2.54 -0.91
N VAL A 74 -4.69 -3.22 0.16
CA VAL A 74 -4.35 -2.62 1.46
C VAL A 74 -2.97 -3.08 1.89
N CYS A 75 -2.12 -2.16 2.36
CA CYS A 75 -0.72 -2.39 2.73
C CYS A 75 -0.38 -1.64 4.03
N PRO A 76 -0.82 -2.11 5.22
CA PRO A 76 -0.59 -1.40 6.47
C PRO A 76 0.90 -1.36 6.83
N ALA A 77 1.32 -0.26 7.46
CA ALA A 77 2.67 -0.11 7.96
C ALA A 77 2.76 -0.18 9.50
N THR A 78 1.71 0.23 10.22
CA THR A 78 1.73 0.31 11.69
C THR A 78 0.78 -0.70 12.34
N PRO A 79 1.01 -1.05 13.62
CA PRO A 79 0.08 -1.93 14.38
C PRO A 79 -1.33 -1.35 14.48
N GLU A 80 -1.47 -0.03 14.66
CA GLU A 80 -2.75 0.66 14.70
C GLU A 80 -3.50 0.52 13.38
N ASP A 81 -2.85 0.84 12.24
CA ASP A 81 -3.46 0.70 10.92
C ASP A 81 -3.74 -0.75 10.58
N ALA A 82 -2.85 -1.68 10.98
CA ALA A 82 -3.09 -3.11 10.77
C ALA A 82 -4.39 -3.58 11.41
N LYS A 83 -4.71 -3.13 12.62
CA LYS A 83 -6.00 -3.45 13.28
C LYS A 83 -7.17 -2.72 12.62
N GLY A 84 -7.05 -1.40 12.44
CA GLY A 84 -8.14 -0.56 11.92
C GLY A 84 -8.51 -0.86 10.47
N LEU A 85 -7.52 -1.01 9.59
CA LEU A 85 -7.73 -1.36 8.18
C LEU A 85 -8.26 -2.80 8.01
N LEU A 86 -7.84 -3.76 8.87
CA LEU A 86 -8.38 -5.12 8.82
C LEU A 86 -9.85 -5.13 9.25
N ALA A 87 -10.22 -4.36 10.27
CA ALA A 87 -11.61 -4.21 10.66
C ALA A 87 -12.46 -3.63 9.52
N THR A 88 -11.97 -2.59 8.85
CA THR A 88 -12.60 -2.03 7.65
C THR A 88 -12.72 -3.05 6.53
N ALA A 89 -11.67 -3.83 6.28
CA ALA A 89 -11.66 -4.87 5.25
C ALA A 89 -12.73 -5.94 5.49
N ILE A 90 -12.91 -6.36 6.75
CA ILE A 90 -13.95 -7.33 7.12
C ILE A 90 -15.37 -6.76 6.93
N GLU A 91 -15.54 -5.47 7.12
CA GLU A 91 -16.83 -4.79 6.95
C GLU A 91 -17.15 -4.45 5.49
N ASP A 92 -16.14 -4.39 4.63
CA ASP A 92 -16.33 -4.03 3.22
C ASP A 92 -17.13 -5.11 2.48
N PRO A 93 -18.09 -4.72 1.63
CA PRO A 93 -18.85 -5.68 0.83
C PRO A 93 -18.10 -6.19 -0.43
N ASN A 94 -16.90 -5.70 -0.70
CA ASN A 94 -16.10 -6.09 -1.85
C ASN A 94 -14.88 -6.91 -1.44
N PRO A 95 -14.22 -7.60 -2.39
CA PRO A 95 -12.98 -8.32 -2.12
C PRO A 95 -11.85 -7.38 -1.73
N VAL A 96 -11.16 -7.69 -0.63
CA VAL A 96 -10.00 -6.95 -0.14
C VAL A 96 -8.78 -7.86 -0.12
N LEU A 97 -7.72 -7.46 -0.80
CA LEU A 97 -6.40 -8.06 -0.71
C LEU A 97 -5.58 -7.28 0.29
N TYR A 98 -5.17 -7.95 1.36
CA TYR A 98 -4.56 -7.34 2.53
C TYR A 98 -3.11 -7.79 2.65
N PHE A 99 -2.17 -6.99 2.13
CA PHE A 99 -0.74 -7.29 2.06
C PHE A 99 -0.05 -6.92 3.38
N GLU A 100 0.35 -7.92 4.13
CA GLU A 100 1.01 -7.77 5.42
C GLU A 100 2.51 -8.01 5.27
N HIS A 101 3.31 -6.98 5.42
CA HIS A 101 4.75 -7.12 5.23
C HIS A 101 5.39 -7.91 6.38
N LYS A 102 5.93 -9.10 6.10
CA LYS A 102 6.47 -10.05 7.07
C LYS A 102 7.58 -9.48 7.96
N HIS A 103 8.41 -8.60 7.38
CA HIS A 103 9.48 -7.94 8.13
C HIS A 103 8.95 -7.11 9.30
N LEU A 104 7.75 -6.56 9.19
CA LEU A 104 7.15 -5.70 10.22
C LEU A 104 6.58 -6.49 11.40
N TYR A 105 6.16 -7.75 11.23
CA TYR A 105 5.45 -8.52 12.25
C TYR A 105 6.11 -8.55 13.64
N ARG A 106 7.44 -8.59 13.68
CA ARG A 106 8.19 -8.70 14.94
C ARG A 106 9.10 -7.51 15.24
N ARG A 107 9.24 -6.59 14.29
CA ARG A 107 10.15 -5.45 14.40
C ARG A 107 9.46 -4.18 14.85
N ILE A 108 8.22 -4.01 14.43
CA ILE A 108 7.47 -2.80 14.74
C ILE A 108 6.52 -3.09 15.91
N LYS A 109 6.57 -2.21 16.89
CA LYS A 109 5.66 -2.19 18.03
C LYS A 109 5.05 -0.80 18.14
N GLY A 110 3.80 -0.73 18.54
CA GLY A 110 3.08 0.52 18.76
C GLY A 110 1.90 0.29 19.67
N GLU A 111 1.42 1.36 20.25
CA GLU A 111 0.16 1.34 20.98
C GLU A 111 -0.99 1.12 20.01
N VAL A 112 -1.92 0.29 20.43
CA VAL A 112 -3.14 -0.01 19.66
C VAL A 112 -4.31 0.13 20.61
N PRO A 113 -5.31 0.98 20.32
CA PRO A 113 -6.51 1.08 21.16
C PRO A 113 -7.18 -0.27 21.38
N ASP A 114 -7.59 -0.55 22.62
CA ASP A 114 -8.27 -1.82 22.95
C ASP A 114 -9.66 -1.90 22.33
N ASP A 115 -10.36 -0.78 22.29
CA ASP A 115 -11.70 -0.69 21.71
C ASP A 115 -11.69 -1.01 20.21
N ARG A 116 -12.87 -1.37 19.70
CA ARG A 116 -13.09 -1.54 18.27
C ARG A 116 -13.05 -0.21 17.57
N TYR A 117 -12.26 -0.12 16.51
CA TYR A 117 -12.24 1.02 15.60
C TYR A 117 -11.98 0.54 14.16
N THR A 118 -12.22 1.42 13.20
CA THR A 118 -11.93 1.23 11.78
C THR A 118 -11.06 2.37 11.27
N THR A 119 -10.17 2.06 10.34
CA THR A 119 -9.40 3.06 9.58
C THR A 119 -9.96 3.11 8.17
N PRO A 120 -10.36 4.28 7.66
CA PRO A 120 -10.96 4.38 6.33
C PRO A 120 -9.95 4.05 5.23
N PHE A 121 -10.40 3.36 4.18
CA PHE A 121 -9.61 3.18 2.97
C PHE A 121 -9.49 4.50 2.20
N GLY A 122 -8.39 4.67 1.46
CA GLY A 122 -8.15 5.86 0.66
C GLY A 122 -7.83 7.10 1.47
N LYS A 123 -7.28 6.92 2.67
CA LYS A 123 -6.76 8.00 3.49
C LYS A 123 -5.31 7.71 3.86
N ALA A 124 -4.43 8.60 3.40
CA ALA A 124 -3.01 8.55 3.72
C ALA A 124 -2.75 9.15 5.11
N ARG A 125 -1.64 8.74 5.69
CA ARG A 125 -1.18 9.27 6.96
C ARG A 125 0.19 9.93 6.80
N VAL A 126 0.34 11.14 7.32
CA VAL A 126 1.66 11.76 7.46
C VAL A 126 2.38 11.05 8.60
N HIS A 127 3.31 10.16 8.25
CA HIS A 127 4.15 9.45 9.22
C HIS A 127 5.21 10.38 9.81
N ARG A 128 5.80 11.24 8.97
CA ARG A 128 6.73 12.31 9.38
C ARG A 128 6.37 13.60 8.66
N GLN A 129 6.33 14.69 9.38
CA GLN A 129 6.18 16.04 8.81
C GLN A 129 7.47 16.50 8.16
N GLY A 130 7.37 17.24 7.05
CA GLY A 130 8.48 17.87 6.34
C GLY A 130 8.01 18.81 5.25
N ASP A 131 8.88 19.70 4.80
CA ASP A 131 8.53 20.80 3.89
C ASP A 131 9.40 20.87 2.63
N ASP A 132 10.54 20.14 2.57
CA ASP A 132 11.47 20.23 1.45
C ASP A 132 11.25 19.15 0.38
N VAL A 133 10.90 17.93 0.80
CA VAL A 133 10.71 16.76 -0.07
C VAL A 133 9.58 15.90 0.49
N THR A 134 8.68 15.45 -0.36
CA THR A 134 7.71 14.41 -0.02
C THR A 134 8.19 13.05 -0.48
N VAL A 135 8.18 12.06 0.43
CA VAL A 135 8.33 10.64 0.11
C VAL A 135 6.97 9.96 0.23
N VAL A 136 6.38 9.57 -0.90
CA VAL A 136 5.14 8.78 -0.94
C VAL A 136 5.49 7.31 -0.90
N THR A 137 4.95 6.57 0.07
CA THR A 137 5.34 5.18 0.30
C THR A 137 4.23 4.37 1.00
N TRP A 138 4.46 3.07 1.25
CA TRP A 138 3.57 2.17 1.98
C TRP A 138 4.30 0.97 2.56
N GLY A 139 3.67 0.26 3.48
CA GLY A 139 4.19 -0.95 4.08
C GLY A 139 5.56 -0.75 4.76
N ALA A 140 6.50 -1.67 4.54
CA ALA A 140 7.81 -1.60 5.19
C ALA A 140 8.66 -0.41 4.77
N MET A 141 8.43 0.13 3.56
CA MET A 141 9.22 1.25 3.06
C MET A 141 8.95 2.56 3.79
N VAL A 142 7.87 2.66 4.56
CA VAL A 142 7.62 3.79 5.48
C VAL A 142 8.79 3.96 6.45
N TYR A 143 9.28 2.87 7.02
CA TYR A 143 10.39 2.92 7.99
C TYR A 143 11.73 3.20 7.32
N THR A 144 11.95 2.66 6.11
CA THR A 144 13.13 2.99 5.31
C THR A 144 13.17 4.48 4.95
N ALA A 145 12.02 5.04 4.58
CA ALA A 145 11.89 6.48 4.33
C ALA A 145 12.14 7.31 5.60
N ASP A 146 11.58 6.88 6.74
CA ASP A 146 11.75 7.57 8.01
C ASP A 146 13.21 7.59 8.49
N GLU A 147 13.92 6.46 8.36
CA GLU A 147 15.36 6.39 8.67
C GLU A 147 16.18 7.32 7.75
N ALA A 148 15.89 7.36 6.46
CA ALA A 148 16.54 8.26 5.52
C ALA A 148 16.24 9.73 5.84
N ALA A 149 14.98 10.05 6.15
CA ALA A 149 14.56 11.38 6.56
C ALA A 149 15.27 11.85 7.83
N ALA A 150 15.44 10.95 8.81
CA ALA A 150 16.18 11.28 10.04
C ALA A 150 17.64 11.65 9.77
N ARG A 151 18.32 10.95 8.86
CA ARG A 151 19.70 11.27 8.46
C ARG A 151 19.79 12.60 7.71
N LEU A 152 18.84 12.86 6.81
CA LEU A 152 18.79 14.11 6.04
C LEU A 152 18.49 15.33 6.92
N ALA A 153 17.78 15.15 8.03
CA ALA A 153 17.53 16.22 8.99
C ALA A 153 18.84 16.78 9.60
N ASP A 154 19.85 15.93 9.78
CA ASP A 154 21.19 16.36 10.23
C ASP A 154 21.91 17.23 9.17
N GLU A 155 21.51 17.11 7.91
CA GLU A 155 21.99 17.91 6.78
C GLU A 155 21.10 19.15 6.49
N GLY A 156 20.07 19.36 7.30
CA GLY A 156 19.16 20.49 7.19
C GLY A 156 18.05 20.30 6.16
N VAL A 157 17.78 19.05 5.70
CA VAL A 157 16.69 18.74 4.76
C VAL A 157 15.49 18.18 5.50
N SER A 158 14.34 18.83 5.36
CA SER A 158 13.06 18.47 5.99
C SER A 158 12.25 17.57 5.06
N VAL A 159 12.18 16.27 5.37
CA VAL A 159 11.51 15.27 4.54
C VAL A 159 10.17 14.87 5.14
N GLU A 160 9.08 15.04 4.38
CA GLU A 160 7.80 14.42 4.70
C GLU A 160 7.78 12.96 4.27
N VAL A 161 7.25 12.09 5.13
CA VAL A 161 6.94 10.70 4.80
C VAL A 161 5.44 10.51 4.83
N LEU A 162 4.85 10.29 3.66
CA LEU A 162 3.42 10.07 3.46
C LEU A 162 3.15 8.59 3.24
N ASP A 163 2.52 7.95 4.24
CA ASP A 163 2.12 6.55 4.19
C ASP A 163 0.72 6.41 3.59
N LEU A 164 0.60 5.73 2.47
CA LEU A 164 -0.68 5.53 1.80
C LEU A 164 -1.58 4.52 2.53
N GLY A 165 -1.03 3.49 3.18
CA GLY A 165 -1.79 2.42 3.85
C GLY A 165 -2.71 1.62 2.94
N THR A 166 -3.24 2.22 1.87
CA THR A 166 -4.07 1.60 0.83
C THR A 166 -3.66 2.05 -0.56
N LEU A 167 -3.64 1.12 -1.52
CA LEU A 167 -3.32 1.39 -2.92
C LEU A 167 -4.58 1.45 -3.80
N VAL A 168 -5.64 0.72 -3.42
CA VAL A 168 -6.93 0.78 -4.10
C VAL A 168 -8.05 0.77 -3.06
N PRO A 169 -8.71 1.90 -2.85
CA PRO A 169 -8.36 3.24 -3.36
C PRO A 169 -7.14 3.81 -2.66
N TRP A 170 -6.37 4.71 -3.30
CA TRP A 170 -5.32 5.49 -2.65
C TRP A 170 -5.75 6.94 -2.43
N ASP A 171 -5.11 7.65 -1.52
CA ASP A 171 -5.40 9.06 -1.20
C ASP A 171 -4.68 10.00 -2.16
N ARG A 172 -5.28 10.18 -3.35
CA ARG A 172 -4.75 11.06 -4.39
C ARG A 172 -4.71 12.53 -3.95
N GLU A 173 -5.72 12.96 -3.22
CA GLU A 173 -5.84 14.33 -2.73
C GLU A 173 -4.68 14.67 -1.80
N ALA A 174 -4.43 13.85 -0.78
CA ALA A 174 -3.33 14.05 0.15
C ALA A 174 -1.95 14.07 -0.56
N VAL A 175 -1.76 13.22 -1.57
CA VAL A 175 -0.52 13.23 -2.36
C VAL A 175 -0.37 14.55 -3.12
N LEU A 176 -1.39 15.01 -3.82
CA LEU A 176 -1.33 16.27 -4.59
C LEU A 176 -1.18 17.51 -3.69
N GLU A 177 -1.82 17.52 -2.52
CA GLU A 177 -1.61 18.57 -1.51
C GLU A 177 -0.16 18.60 -1.01
N SER A 178 0.41 17.42 -0.74
CA SER A 178 1.81 17.28 -0.32
C SER A 178 2.78 17.75 -1.42
N VAL A 179 2.53 17.36 -2.67
CA VAL A 179 3.30 17.83 -3.84
C VAL A 179 3.27 19.34 -3.96
N THR A 180 2.10 19.95 -3.79
CA THR A 180 1.94 21.42 -3.86
C THR A 180 2.74 22.14 -2.77
N ARG A 181 2.89 21.52 -1.60
CA ARG A 181 3.65 22.09 -0.47
C ARG A 181 5.16 21.90 -0.65
N CYS A 182 5.62 20.71 -1.00
CA CYS A 182 7.04 20.36 -1.01
C CYS A 182 7.72 20.55 -2.37
N SER A 183 6.98 20.58 -3.47
CA SER A 183 7.43 20.74 -4.86
C SER A 183 8.46 19.70 -5.35
N LYS A 184 8.92 18.79 -4.51
CA LYS A 184 9.87 17.70 -4.81
C LYS A 184 9.33 16.39 -4.28
N VAL A 185 9.27 15.38 -5.14
CA VAL A 185 8.60 14.11 -4.83
C VAL A 185 9.48 12.91 -5.17
N LEU A 186 9.55 12.01 -4.20
CA LEU A 186 10.06 10.66 -4.35
C LEU A 186 8.94 9.66 -4.08
N VAL A 187 8.72 8.71 -4.99
CA VAL A 187 7.86 7.55 -4.73
C VAL A 187 8.75 6.35 -4.41
N LEU A 188 8.58 5.78 -3.21
CA LEU A 188 9.39 4.68 -2.71
C LEU A 188 8.53 3.44 -2.49
N HIS A 189 8.90 2.31 -3.10
CA HIS A 189 8.23 1.02 -2.86
C HIS A 189 9.19 -0.16 -3.05
N GLU A 190 8.84 -1.32 -2.50
CA GLU A 190 9.69 -2.51 -2.53
C GLU A 190 9.49 -3.34 -3.80
N ASP A 191 8.29 -3.34 -4.39
CA ASP A 191 8.01 -4.01 -5.67
C ASP A 191 8.93 -3.52 -6.78
N THR A 192 9.02 -4.27 -7.89
CA THR A 192 9.86 -3.90 -9.04
C THR A 192 9.47 -2.53 -9.61
N LYS A 193 10.47 -1.83 -10.16
CA LYS A 193 10.26 -0.49 -10.72
C LYS A 193 9.38 -0.52 -11.98
N THR A 194 9.56 -1.53 -12.82
CA THR A 194 8.77 -1.72 -14.04
C THR A 194 7.40 -2.30 -13.69
N GLY A 195 6.34 -1.57 -14.04
CA GLY A 195 4.97 -1.96 -13.74
C GLY A 195 4.54 -1.81 -12.28
N GLY A 196 5.43 -1.39 -11.38
CA GLY A 196 5.08 -1.13 -9.98
C GLY A 196 4.13 0.07 -9.83
N PHE A 197 3.30 0.06 -8.76
CA PHE A 197 2.26 1.05 -8.53
C PHE A 197 2.79 2.49 -8.40
N GLY A 198 4.06 2.66 -8.02
CA GLY A 198 4.71 3.96 -8.05
C GLY A 198 4.76 4.63 -9.43
N GLY A 199 4.58 3.87 -10.51
CA GLY A 199 4.41 4.41 -11.86
C GLY A 199 3.09 5.16 -12.03
N GLU A 200 2.00 4.62 -11.51
CA GLU A 200 0.67 5.26 -11.50
C GLU A 200 0.68 6.55 -10.70
N ILE A 201 1.24 6.52 -9.49
CA ILE A 201 1.37 7.72 -8.64
C ILE A 201 2.19 8.81 -9.37
N ALA A 202 3.33 8.44 -9.96
CA ALA A 202 4.19 9.39 -10.68
C ALA A 202 3.50 9.97 -11.92
N ALA A 203 2.71 9.17 -12.64
CA ALA A 203 1.94 9.64 -13.79
C ALA A 203 0.85 10.63 -13.35
N THR A 204 0.08 10.29 -12.31
CA THR A 204 -0.95 11.17 -11.75
C THR A 204 -0.38 12.52 -11.31
N ILE A 205 0.76 12.52 -10.60
CA ILE A 205 1.45 13.76 -10.20
C ILE A 205 1.87 14.57 -11.42
N ALA A 206 2.42 13.92 -12.44
CA ALA A 206 2.85 14.60 -13.67
C ALA A 206 1.69 15.18 -14.48
N GLU A 207 0.51 14.55 -14.44
CA GLU A 207 -0.68 15.03 -15.14
C GLU A 207 -1.37 16.19 -14.43
N GLU A 208 -1.37 16.19 -13.07
CA GLU A 208 -2.22 17.09 -12.30
C GLU A 208 -1.48 18.14 -11.47
N ALA A 209 -0.20 17.92 -11.21
CA ALA A 209 0.63 18.80 -10.40
C ALA A 209 1.97 19.14 -11.07
N PHE A 210 2.07 19.06 -12.40
CA PHE A 210 3.31 19.34 -13.13
C PHE A 210 3.86 20.74 -12.85
N GLU A 211 3.01 21.74 -12.82
CA GLU A 211 3.39 23.14 -12.60
C GLU A 211 3.86 23.44 -11.16
N GLN A 212 3.59 22.53 -10.22
CA GLN A 212 4.01 22.62 -8.83
C GLN A 212 5.39 21.97 -8.58
N LEU A 213 5.94 21.28 -9.57
CA LEU A 213 7.17 20.53 -9.40
C LEU A 213 8.41 21.38 -9.70
N ASP A 214 9.36 21.41 -8.76
CA ASP A 214 10.71 21.99 -8.96
C ASP A 214 11.67 21.00 -9.61
N ALA A 215 11.35 19.71 -9.63
CA ALA A 215 12.17 18.64 -10.19
C ALA A 215 11.30 17.48 -10.69
N PRO A 216 11.81 16.65 -11.61
CA PRO A 216 11.08 15.46 -12.03
C PRO A 216 10.78 14.53 -10.86
N VAL A 217 9.58 13.95 -10.82
CA VAL A 217 9.23 12.90 -9.86
C VAL A 217 10.22 11.73 -9.97
N ARG A 218 10.81 11.34 -8.87
CA ARG A 218 11.73 10.19 -8.81
C ARG A 218 11.05 8.98 -8.23
N ARG A 219 11.35 7.82 -8.78
CA ARG A 219 10.93 6.52 -8.23
C ARG A 219 12.15 5.75 -7.77
N VAL A 220 12.14 5.34 -6.51
CA VAL A 220 13.06 4.35 -5.93
C VAL A 220 12.27 3.08 -5.66
N ALA A 221 12.68 1.97 -6.23
CA ALA A 221 11.95 0.72 -6.19
C ALA A 221 12.91 -0.46 -6.35
N GLY A 222 12.43 -1.67 -6.13
CA GLY A 222 13.18 -2.87 -6.40
C GLY A 222 13.70 -2.92 -7.84
N PRO A 223 14.90 -3.45 -8.08
CA PRO A 223 15.38 -3.68 -9.44
C PRO A 223 14.53 -4.75 -10.14
N ASP A 224 14.51 -4.73 -11.47
CA ASP A 224 13.85 -5.75 -12.28
C ASP A 224 14.72 -7.04 -12.25
N GLY A 225 14.50 -7.84 -11.24
CA GLY A 225 15.19 -9.12 -11.02
C GLY A 225 14.23 -10.17 -10.50
N PRO A 226 14.47 -11.47 -10.82
CA PRO A 226 13.62 -12.56 -10.34
C PRO A 226 13.81 -12.84 -8.85
#